data_a49cca4ed3d5726c3604a5dead7d015a
#
_entry.id   a49cca4ed3d5726c3604a5dead7d015a
#
_cell.length_a   1.000
_cell.length_b   1.000
_cell.length_c   1.000
_cell.angle_alpha   90.00
_cell.angle_beta   90.00
_cell.angle_gamma   90.00
#
_symmetry.space_group_name_H-M   'P 1'
#
loop_
_entity.id
_entity.type
_entity.pdbx_description
1 polymer ?
#
loop_
_entity_poly.entity_id
_entity_poly.type
_entity_poly.pdbx_seq_one_letter_code
_entity_poly.pdbx_strand_id
1 'polypeptide(L)'
;MAYLFTSESVSEGHPDKIADQISDALLDNFLAFDPESKVACETLVTTGQVILAGEVKSHTYVDLQSIARNVINKIGYTKGEYQFSGDSCGVISLIHEQSKDINQGVDRGAKEEQGAGDQGMMFGYATKETENYMPLALDISHKIMQALAELRREGKEISYLRPDAKAQVTIEYSDENVPQRIDTIVVSTQHDEFDADDAVMLAKIKSDIITILMPKVIAQFPEKVQALFTDKITYHINPTGKFVIGGPHGDSGLTGRKIIVDTYGGKGAHGGGAFSGKDPSKVDRSAAYAVRHAAKNLVAAGIADEILVQVSYAIGVVEPTSIFVDTYGTGKVNMSDGEIANIVAELFDMRPFAIEERLKLRNPIYLETAAYGHMGKEPKTITKVFESPYNGRVEKEVELFTWEKLDMVPAVKQAFGL
;
A
#
# COMPACT_ATOMS: atom_id res chain seq x y z
N MET A 1 -8.87 -9.74 -30.02
CA MET A 1 -9.63 -10.67 -29.14
C MET A 1 -9.65 -10.05 -27.75
N ALA A 2 -10.75 -10.18 -27.00
CA ALA A 2 -10.78 -9.73 -25.62
C ALA A 2 -9.93 -10.65 -24.72
N TYR A 3 -9.35 -10.09 -23.64
CA TYR A 3 -8.61 -10.87 -22.65
C TYR A 3 -9.10 -10.54 -21.22
N LEU A 4 -8.89 -11.47 -20.30
CA LEU A 4 -9.23 -11.29 -18.89
C LEU A 4 -7.99 -10.93 -18.08
N PHE A 5 -8.11 -9.93 -17.19
CA PHE A 5 -7.07 -9.55 -16.24
C PHE A 5 -7.65 -9.49 -14.83
N THR A 6 -6.90 -9.98 -13.85
CA THR A 6 -7.35 -10.10 -12.47
C THR A 6 -6.38 -9.37 -11.53
N SER A 7 -6.95 -8.63 -10.58
CA SER A 7 -6.23 -8.11 -9.42
C SER A 7 -6.95 -8.47 -8.13
N GLU A 8 -6.22 -8.40 -7.01
CA GLU A 8 -6.74 -8.71 -5.69
C GLU A 8 -6.39 -7.64 -4.66
N SER A 9 -7.14 -7.60 -3.58
CA SER A 9 -6.86 -6.83 -2.39
C SER A 9 -7.22 -7.63 -1.14
N VAL A 10 -6.65 -7.21 0.00
CA VAL A 10 -6.96 -7.79 1.30
C VAL A 10 -7.35 -6.70 2.28
N SER A 11 -8.12 -7.07 3.31
CA SER A 11 -8.52 -6.14 4.37
C SER A 11 -7.36 -5.74 5.27
N GLU A 12 -7.54 -4.67 6.03
CA GLU A 12 -6.62 -4.27 7.10
C GLU A 12 -6.44 -5.35 8.18
N GLY A 13 -7.40 -6.27 8.31
CA GLY A 13 -7.36 -7.39 9.26
C GLY A 13 -6.73 -8.66 8.70
N HIS A 14 -6.28 -8.67 7.44
CA HIS A 14 -5.50 -9.79 6.91
C HIS A 14 -4.15 -9.89 7.65
N PRO A 15 -3.66 -11.10 8.00
CA PRO A 15 -2.45 -11.28 8.82
C PRO A 15 -1.24 -10.50 8.31
N ASP A 16 -0.94 -10.55 7.00
CA ASP A 16 0.19 -9.80 6.43
C ASP A 16 -0.01 -8.28 6.56
N LYS A 17 -1.26 -7.78 6.44
CA LYS A 17 -1.53 -6.34 6.58
C LYS A 17 -1.56 -5.87 8.05
N ILE A 18 -1.85 -6.74 9.00
CA ILE A 18 -1.61 -6.47 10.42
C ILE A 18 -0.12 -6.28 10.67
N ALA A 19 0.72 -7.16 10.12
CA ALA A 19 2.17 -7.07 10.25
C ALA A 19 2.71 -5.76 9.64
N ASP A 20 2.26 -5.39 8.44
CA ASP A 20 2.64 -4.13 7.79
C ASP A 20 2.22 -2.91 8.61
N GLN A 21 1.00 -2.88 9.14
CA GLN A 21 0.50 -1.77 9.96
C GLN A 21 1.26 -1.63 11.27
N ILE A 22 1.63 -2.73 11.92
CA ILE A 22 2.45 -2.69 13.13
C ILE A 22 3.83 -2.12 12.80
N SER A 23 4.50 -2.61 11.76
CA SER A 23 5.81 -2.15 11.33
C SER A 23 5.84 -0.66 10.98
N ASP A 24 4.82 -0.17 10.27
CA ASP A 24 4.70 1.26 9.92
C ASP A 24 4.28 2.14 11.10
N ALA A 25 3.49 1.64 12.04
CA ALA A 25 3.19 2.35 13.28
C ALA A 25 4.45 2.54 14.14
N LEU A 26 5.32 1.53 14.22
CA LEU A 26 6.61 1.65 14.89
C LEU A 26 7.49 2.70 14.22
N LEU A 27 7.62 2.64 12.88
CA LEU A 27 8.36 3.62 12.10
C LEU A 27 7.86 5.05 12.36
N ASP A 28 6.55 5.27 12.29
CA ASP A 28 5.94 6.59 12.53
C ASP A 28 6.26 7.12 13.93
N ASN A 29 6.22 6.27 14.96
CA ASN A 29 6.57 6.65 16.31
C ASN A 29 8.05 7.03 16.46
N PHE A 30 8.97 6.30 15.82
CA PHE A 30 10.38 6.70 15.80
C PHE A 30 10.56 8.06 15.13
N LEU A 31 10.01 8.27 13.92
CA LEU A 31 10.15 9.51 13.16
C LEU A 31 9.46 10.72 13.82
N ALA A 32 8.41 10.48 14.59
CA ALA A 32 7.72 11.55 15.31
C ALA A 32 8.61 12.23 16.36
N PHE A 33 9.45 11.48 17.06
CA PHE A 33 10.33 11.96 18.11
C PHE A 33 11.78 12.16 17.65
N ASP A 34 12.21 11.44 16.62
CA ASP A 34 13.55 11.59 16.01
C ASP A 34 13.47 11.38 14.48
N PRO A 35 13.32 12.47 13.69
CA PRO A 35 13.23 12.38 12.23
C PRO A 35 14.43 11.74 11.54
N GLU A 36 15.61 11.72 12.20
CA GLU A 36 16.84 11.10 11.67
C GLU A 36 16.92 9.60 11.97
N SER A 37 15.91 9.01 12.61
CA SER A 37 15.87 7.58 12.92
C SER A 37 16.08 6.75 11.66
N LYS A 38 16.91 5.70 11.78
CA LYS A 38 17.08 4.63 10.79
C LYS A 38 16.34 3.42 11.31
N VAL A 39 15.37 2.94 10.56
CA VAL A 39 14.44 1.89 10.99
C VAL A 39 14.29 0.86 9.89
N ALA A 40 14.47 -0.39 10.25
CA ALA A 40 14.11 -1.55 9.45
C ALA A 40 13.42 -2.55 10.39
N CYS A 41 12.11 -2.42 10.55
CA CYS A 41 11.32 -3.23 11.45
C CYS A 41 10.40 -4.17 10.68
N GLU A 42 10.51 -5.46 10.95
CA GLU A 42 9.65 -6.49 10.42
C GLU A 42 8.81 -7.10 11.55
N THR A 43 7.59 -7.46 11.22
CA THR A 43 6.63 -8.03 12.15
C THR A 43 6.16 -9.39 11.64
N LEU A 44 6.16 -10.40 12.51
CA LEU A 44 5.46 -11.67 12.31
C LEU A 44 4.28 -11.72 13.28
N VAL A 45 3.11 -12.08 12.77
CA VAL A 45 1.91 -12.35 13.57
C VAL A 45 1.44 -13.79 13.35
N THR A 46 1.05 -14.45 14.44
CA THR A 46 0.49 -15.81 14.42
C THR A 46 -0.46 -15.98 15.59
N THR A 47 -1.01 -17.16 15.81
CA THR A 47 -1.92 -17.44 16.93
C THR A 47 -1.38 -16.91 18.25
N GLY A 48 -2.04 -15.92 18.84
CA GLY A 48 -1.73 -15.35 20.12
C GLY A 48 -0.37 -14.67 20.26
N GLN A 49 0.38 -14.44 19.17
CA GLN A 49 1.77 -13.93 19.22
C GLN A 49 2.05 -12.87 18.17
N VAL A 50 2.86 -11.89 18.56
CA VAL A 50 3.51 -10.89 17.71
C VAL A 50 5.02 -10.95 17.97
N ILE A 51 5.81 -11.06 16.93
CA ILE A 51 7.26 -11.00 16.98
C ILE A 51 7.72 -9.81 16.16
N LEU A 52 8.44 -8.89 16.80
CA LEU A 52 9.03 -7.70 16.19
C LEU A 52 10.53 -7.96 16.03
N ALA A 53 11.04 -7.87 14.83
CA ALA A 53 12.45 -8.11 14.53
C ALA A 53 13.02 -6.98 13.66
N GLY A 54 14.35 -6.83 13.63
CA GLY A 54 15.02 -5.86 12.78
C GLY A 54 15.96 -4.95 13.51
N GLU A 55 16.35 -3.85 12.86
CA GLU A 55 17.39 -2.94 13.33
C GLU A 55 16.88 -1.50 13.41
N VAL A 56 17.23 -0.83 14.51
CA VAL A 56 16.91 0.58 14.73
C VAL A 56 18.13 1.34 15.21
N LYS A 57 18.36 2.53 14.63
CA LYS A 57 19.28 3.55 15.15
C LYS A 57 18.44 4.82 15.36
N SER A 58 18.25 5.21 16.63
CA SER A 58 17.45 6.37 17.00
C SER A 58 17.94 6.96 18.31
N HIS A 59 17.70 8.24 18.51
CA HIS A 59 17.95 8.93 19.79
C HIS A 59 16.74 8.87 20.73
N THR A 60 15.64 8.22 20.31
CA THR A 60 14.42 8.11 21.11
C THR A 60 14.14 6.65 21.51
N TYR A 61 13.44 6.50 22.63
CA TYR A 61 12.88 5.22 23.06
C TYR A 61 11.37 5.18 22.74
N VAL A 62 10.91 4.08 22.20
CA VAL A 62 9.52 3.85 21.80
C VAL A 62 8.98 2.60 22.49
N ASP A 63 7.77 2.68 23.05
CA ASP A 63 7.08 1.53 23.64
C ASP A 63 6.47 0.64 22.53
N LEU A 64 7.31 -0.27 22.02
CA LEU A 64 6.98 -1.16 20.91
C LEU A 64 5.74 -2.04 21.20
N GLN A 65 5.59 -2.52 22.44
CA GLN A 65 4.49 -3.39 22.80
C GLN A 65 3.15 -2.65 22.81
N SER A 66 3.10 -1.48 23.43
CA SER A 66 1.87 -0.67 23.46
C SER A 66 1.45 -0.25 22.05
N ILE A 67 2.39 0.12 21.19
CA ILE A 67 2.08 0.49 19.80
C ILE A 67 1.50 -0.69 19.04
N ALA A 68 2.13 -1.87 19.11
CA ALA A 68 1.62 -3.07 18.43
C ALA A 68 0.20 -3.43 18.90
N ARG A 69 -0.05 -3.40 20.23
CA ARG A 69 -1.38 -3.67 20.81
C ARG A 69 -2.44 -2.66 20.34
N ASN A 70 -2.09 -1.38 20.30
CA ASN A 70 -2.99 -0.34 19.84
C ASN A 70 -3.40 -0.52 18.36
N VAL A 71 -2.46 -0.91 17.51
CA VAL A 71 -2.74 -1.24 16.10
C VAL A 71 -3.70 -2.43 16.00
N ILE A 72 -3.44 -3.52 16.71
CA ILE A 72 -4.26 -4.72 16.71
C ILE A 72 -5.69 -4.40 17.17
N ASN A 73 -5.84 -3.64 18.27
CA ASN A 73 -7.13 -3.21 18.79
C ASN A 73 -7.87 -2.29 17.82
N LYS A 74 -7.18 -1.34 17.17
CA LYS A 74 -7.74 -0.43 16.16
C LYS A 74 -8.27 -1.19 14.94
N ILE A 75 -7.59 -2.25 14.51
CA ILE A 75 -8.04 -3.13 13.43
C ILE A 75 -9.32 -3.88 13.81
N GLY A 76 -9.51 -4.20 15.09
CA GLY A 76 -10.70 -4.86 15.60
C GLY A 76 -10.48 -6.28 16.15
N TYR A 77 -9.23 -6.68 16.35
CA TYR A 77 -8.90 -7.92 17.05
C TYR A 77 -8.92 -7.68 18.57
N THR A 78 -10.14 -7.63 19.12
CA THR A 78 -10.41 -7.26 20.53
C THR A 78 -11.04 -8.40 21.33
N LYS A 79 -11.37 -9.54 20.70
CA LYS A 79 -12.07 -10.66 21.34
C LYS A 79 -11.15 -11.87 21.48
N GLY A 80 -11.16 -12.49 22.66
CA GLY A 80 -10.36 -13.69 22.95
C GLY A 80 -10.70 -14.89 22.05
N GLU A 81 -11.95 -14.99 21.58
CA GLU A 81 -12.39 -16.04 20.66
C GLU A 81 -11.68 -16.02 19.29
N TYR A 82 -11.08 -14.88 18.90
CA TYR A 82 -10.27 -14.78 17.69
C TYR A 82 -8.90 -15.45 17.84
N GLN A 83 -8.54 -15.92 19.05
CA GLN A 83 -7.23 -16.51 19.41
C GLN A 83 -6.05 -15.58 19.05
N PHE A 84 -6.35 -14.30 18.84
CA PHE A 84 -5.43 -13.19 18.60
C PHE A 84 -6.14 -11.89 18.99
N SER A 85 -5.66 -11.22 20.01
CA SER A 85 -6.27 -9.96 20.47
C SER A 85 -5.20 -9.03 21.03
N GLY A 86 -5.36 -7.73 20.83
CA GLY A 86 -4.39 -6.72 21.26
C GLY A 86 -4.12 -6.77 22.77
N ASP A 87 -5.11 -7.10 23.58
CA ASP A 87 -4.98 -7.12 25.03
C ASP A 87 -4.32 -8.39 25.58
N SER A 88 -4.39 -9.53 24.86
CA SER A 88 -3.96 -10.84 25.37
C SER A 88 -2.83 -11.51 24.59
N CYS A 89 -2.50 -11.08 23.38
CA CYS A 89 -1.41 -11.69 22.62
C CYS A 89 -0.04 -11.40 23.28
N GLY A 90 0.89 -12.34 23.16
CA GLY A 90 2.30 -12.10 23.50
C GLY A 90 2.93 -11.15 22.48
N VAL A 91 3.74 -10.20 22.93
CA VAL A 91 4.54 -9.33 22.06
C VAL A 91 5.99 -9.48 22.44
N ILE A 92 6.79 -10.05 21.52
CA ILE A 92 8.21 -10.31 21.69
C ILE A 92 8.99 -9.36 20.79
N SER A 93 9.94 -8.62 21.35
CA SER A 93 10.85 -7.77 20.58
C SER A 93 12.23 -8.42 20.47
N LEU A 94 12.69 -8.58 19.25
CA LEU A 94 14.02 -9.00 18.85
C LEU A 94 14.72 -7.87 18.05
N ILE A 95 14.28 -6.63 18.24
CA ILE A 95 14.88 -5.45 17.60
C ILE A 95 16.20 -5.14 18.30
N HIS A 96 17.24 -4.89 17.52
CA HIS A 96 18.57 -4.54 18.00
C HIS A 96 19.14 -3.29 17.27
N GLU A 97 20.32 -2.84 17.68
CA GLU A 97 20.96 -1.67 17.09
C GLU A 97 21.46 -1.98 15.67
N GLN A 98 21.32 -1.01 14.75
CA GLN A 98 21.79 -1.12 13.37
C GLN A 98 23.32 -1.30 13.30
N SER A 99 23.77 -2.19 12.38
CA SER A 99 25.20 -2.40 12.11
C SER A 99 25.91 -1.12 11.67
N LYS A 100 27.10 -0.88 12.25
CA LYS A 100 27.94 0.26 11.87
C LYS A 100 28.45 0.18 10.44
N ASP A 101 28.65 -1.03 9.91
CA ASP A 101 29.18 -1.25 8.56
C ASP A 101 28.19 -0.82 7.46
N ILE A 102 26.90 -1.06 7.65
CA ILE A 102 25.84 -0.61 6.71
C ILE A 102 25.75 0.92 6.72
N ASN A 103 25.90 1.55 7.89
CA ASN A 103 25.77 3.00 8.01
C ASN A 103 26.89 3.79 7.32
N GLN A 104 28.06 3.22 7.10
CA GLN A 104 29.20 3.89 6.43
C GLN A 104 28.91 4.26 4.98
N GLY A 105 28.13 3.45 4.27
CA GLY A 105 27.75 3.68 2.86
C GLY A 105 26.65 4.74 2.70
N VAL A 106 25.82 4.93 3.72
CA VAL A 106 24.64 5.82 3.68
C VAL A 106 25.00 7.21 4.23
N ASP A 107 25.78 7.30 5.30
CA ASP A 107 26.10 8.52 6.03
C ASP A 107 27.51 9.01 5.67
N ARG A 108 27.63 9.95 4.73
CA ARG A 108 28.90 10.42 4.16
C ARG A 108 29.29 11.84 4.58
N GLY A 109 28.64 12.41 5.62
CA GLY A 109 28.96 13.72 6.18
C GLY A 109 28.07 14.86 5.66
N ALA A 110 27.92 15.08 4.36
CA ALA A 110 26.91 16.00 3.80
C ALA A 110 25.64 15.22 3.47
N LYS A 111 24.47 15.77 3.80
CA LYS A 111 23.17 15.10 3.51
C LYS A 111 22.97 14.84 2.02
N GLU A 112 23.42 15.76 1.18
CA GLU A 112 23.35 15.67 -0.29
C GLU A 112 24.19 14.53 -0.87
N GLU A 113 25.16 14.03 -0.12
CA GLU A 113 26.03 12.90 -0.49
C GLU A 113 25.51 11.56 0.02
N GLN A 114 24.29 11.52 0.56
CA GLN A 114 23.66 10.28 1.02
C GLN A 114 23.59 9.26 -0.12
N GLY A 115 24.29 8.14 0.03
CA GLY A 115 24.23 7.01 -0.89
C GLY A 115 22.97 6.17 -0.68
N ALA A 116 22.61 5.38 -1.69
CA ALA A 116 21.52 4.43 -1.58
C ALA A 116 21.80 3.41 -0.46
N GLY A 117 20.82 3.16 0.38
CA GLY A 117 20.95 2.23 1.53
C GLY A 117 21.04 0.76 1.12
N ASP A 118 20.70 0.43 -0.13
CA ASP A 118 20.84 -0.91 -0.72
C ASP A 118 20.96 -0.78 -2.25
N GLN A 119 21.33 -1.89 -2.88
CA GLN A 119 21.14 -2.08 -4.31
C GLN A 119 19.69 -2.49 -4.60
N GLY A 120 19.19 -2.20 -5.81
CA GLY A 120 17.88 -2.67 -6.21
C GLY A 120 17.32 -1.95 -7.42
N MET A 121 16.16 -2.40 -7.87
CA MET A 121 15.37 -1.76 -8.92
C MET A 121 13.96 -1.50 -8.39
N MET A 122 13.43 -0.32 -8.62
CA MET A 122 12.11 0.11 -8.18
C MET A 122 11.30 0.56 -9.37
N PHE A 123 9.98 0.37 -9.30
CA PHE A 123 9.06 0.64 -10.41
C PHE A 123 7.94 1.56 -9.97
N GLY A 124 7.62 2.51 -10.84
CA GLY A 124 6.43 3.33 -10.78
C GLY A 124 5.57 3.08 -12.01
N TYR A 125 4.27 2.99 -11.82
CA TYR A 125 3.31 2.76 -12.90
C TYR A 125 2.14 3.73 -12.77
N ALA A 126 1.58 4.15 -13.90
CA ALA A 126 0.35 4.92 -13.95
C ALA A 126 -0.41 4.60 -15.25
N THR A 127 -1.74 4.65 -15.17
CA THR A 127 -2.64 4.42 -16.31
C THR A 127 -3.86 5.35 -16.23
N LYS A 128 -4.47 5.66 -17.38
CA LYS A 128 -5.72 6.45 -17.47
C LYS A 128 -6.99 5.65 -17.19
N GLU A 129 -6.90 4.39 -16.75
CA GLU A 129 -8.08 3.57 -16.47
C GLU A 129 -8.98 4.19 -15.38
N THR A 130 -8.38 4.85 -14.39
CA THR A 130 -9.07 5.49 -13.26
C THR A 130 -8.61 6.94 -13.08
N GLU A 131 -9.38 7.74 -12.34
CA GLU A 131 -9.07 9.13 -12.03
C GLU A 131 -7.83 9.30 -11.13
N ASN A 132 -7.53 8.28 -10.31
CA ASN A 132 -6.33 8.22 -9.47
C ASN A 132 -5.12 7.59 -10.19
N TYR A 133 -5.26 7.31 -11.49
CA TYR A 133 -4.20 6.72 -12.34
C TYR A 133 -3.74 5.33 -11.90
N MET A 134 -4.68 4.53 -11.38
CA MET A 134 -4.45 3.16 -10.95
C MET A 134 -5.13 2.15 -11.87
N PRO A 135 -4.66 0.88 -11.90
CA PRO A 135 -5.38 -0.20 -12.57
C PRO A 135 -6.78 -0.40 -11.99
N LEU A 136 -7.80 -0.46 -12.85
CA LEU A 136 -9.20 -0.49 -12.42
C LEU A 136 -9.53 -1.74 -11.59
N ALA A 137 -9.01 -2.92 -11.95
CA ALA A 137 -9.29 -4.16 -11.23
C ALA A 137 -8.77 -4.10 -9.78
N LEU A 138 -7.59 -3.48 -9.56
CA LEU A 138 -7.03 -3.26 -8.23
C LEU A 138 -7.84 -2.22 -7.45
N ASP A 139 -8.19 -1.09 -8.08
CA ASP A 139 -8.94 -0.01 -7.43
C ASP A 139 -10.32 -0.50 -6.94
N ILE A 140 -11.02 -1.29 -7.76
CA ILE A 140 -12.28 -1.93 -7.34
C ILE A 140 -12.04 -2.88 -6.17
N SER A 141 -10.98 -3.72 -6.23
CA SER A 141 -10.65 -4.65 -5.14
C SER A 141 -10.37 -3.92 -3.82
N HIS A 142 -9.64 -2.80 -3.86
CA HIS A 142 -9.40 -1.95 -2.68
C HIS A 142 -10.69 -1.36 -2.12
N LYS A 143 -11.56 -0.82 -2.97
CA LYS A 143 -12.83 -0.22 -2.55
C LYS A 143 -13.80 -1.24 -1.96
N ILE A 144 -13.81 -2.49 -2.48
CA ILE A 144 -14.57 -3.59 -1.85
C ILE A 144 -14.08 -3.83 -0.42
N MET A 145 -12.77 -3.91 -0.21
CA MET A 145 -12.19 -4.16 1.12
C MET A 145 -12.38 -2.98 2.08
N GLN A 146 -12.27 -1.75 1.60
CA GLN A 146 -12.53 -0.54 2.40
C GLN A 146 -13.99 -0.47 2.86
N ALA A 147 -14.94 -0.62 1.93
CA ALA A 147 -16.37 -0.59 2.24
C ALA A 147 -16.78 -1.75 3.18
N LEU A 148 -16.18 -2.93 3.02
CA LEU A 148 -16.42 -4.05 3.93
C LEU A 148 -15.92 -3.75 5.35
N ALA A 149 -14.74 -3.13 5.49
CA ALA A 149 -14.20 -2.73 6.79
C ALA A 149 -15.04 -1.61 7.45
N GLU A 150 -15.58 -0.67 6.67
CA GLU A 150 -16.51 0.35 7.17
C GLU A 150 -17.78 -0.29 7.71
N LEU A 151 -18.44 -1.17 6.94
CA LEU A 151 -19.63 -1.90 7.38
C LEU A 151 -19.37 -2.71 8.66
N ARG A 152 -18.20 -3.34 8.77
CA ARG A 152 -17.80 -4.06 9.98
C ARG A 152 -17.68 -3.15 11.19
N ARG A 153 -17.02 -1.97 11.04
CA ARG A 153 -16.87 -1.01 12.14
C ARG A 153 -18.19 -0.39 12.57
N GLU A 154 -19.08 -0.13 11.63
CA GLU A 154 -20.42 0.35 11.93
C GLU A 154 -21.27 -0.69 12.67
N GLY A 155 -21.12 -1.98 12.32
CA GLY A 155 -21.79 -3.10 12.95
C GLY A 155 -23.32 -3.07 12.88
N LYS A 156 -23.91 -2.30 11.93
CA LYS A 156 -25.36 -2.08 11.83
C LYS A 156 -26.02 -2.94 10.76
N GLU A 157 -25.57 -2.81 9.51
CA GLU A 157 -26.21 -3.50 8.39
C GLU A 157 -25.72 -4.97 8.29
N ILE A 158 -24.44 -5.21 8.52
CA ILE A 158 -23.81 -6.54 8.52
C ILE A 158 -23.03 -6.70 9.83
N SER A 159 -23.69 -7.14 10.88
CA SER A 159 -23.13 -7.17 12.25
C SER A 159 -22.18 -8.34 12.54
N TYR A 160 -22.17 -9.36 11.69
CA TYR A 160 -21.40 -10.60 11.89
C TYR A 160 -20.00 -10.57 11.26
N LEU A 161 -19.58 -9.48 10.62
CA LEU A 161 -18.27 -9.38 9.97
C LEU A 161 -17.12 -9.36 10.98
N ARG A 162 -16.07 -10.14 10.69
CA ARG A 162 -14.79 -10.15 11.39
C ARG A 162 -13.70 -9.46 10.56
N PRO A 163 -12.51 -9.18 11.14
CA PRO A 163 -11.53 -8.29 10.47
C PRO A 163 -10.90 -8.84 9.20
N ASP A 164 -10.71 -10.16 9.06
CA ASP A 164 -10.00 -10.76 7.92
C ASP A 164 -10.90 -10.91 6.69
N ALA A 165 -10.42 -10.44 5.55
CA ALA A 165 -11.12 -10.58 4.28
C ALA A 165 -10.18 -10.42 3.09
N LYS A 166 -10.60 -10.97 1.93
CA LYS A 166 -9.94 -10.84 0.63
C LYS A 166 -10.96 -10.56 -0.46
N ALA A 167 -10.59 -9.75 -1.45
CA ALA A 167 -11.35 -9.55 -2.69
C ALA A 167 -10.47 -9.74 -3.91
N GLN A 168 -11.06 -10.28 -4.98
CA GLN A 168 -10.43 -10.43 -6.28
C GLN A 168 -11.42 -9.99 -7.34
N VAL A 169 -10.97 -9.20 -8.32
CA VAL A 169 -11.79 -8.68 -9.42
C VAL A 169 -11.15 -9.03 -10.74
N THR A 170 -11.92 -9.65 -11.62
CA THR A 170 -11.54 -9.98 -12.99
C THR A 170 -12.31 -9.10 -13.96
N ILE A 171 -11.58 -8.41 -14.83
CA ILE A 171 -12.14 -7.52 -15.86
C ILE A 171 -11.77 -8.03 -17.24
N GLU A 172 -12.73 -8.01 -18.15
CA GLU A 172 -12.51 -8.22 -19.58
C GLU A 172 -12.10 -6.93 -20.24
N TYR A 173 -10.97 -6.96 -20.98
CA TYR A 173 -10.39 -5.85 -21.72
C TYR A 173 -10.44 -6.13 -23.22
N SER A 174 -10.57 -5.07 -24.04
CA SER A 174 -10.30 -5.16 -25.48
C SER A 174 -8.81 -5.29 -25.79
N ASP A 175 -8.44 -5.54 -27.04
CA ASP A 175 -7.06 -5.58 -27.50
C ASP A 175 -6.34 -4.21 -27.32
N GLU A 176 -7.09 -3.13 -27.22
CA GLU A 176 -6.59 -1.75 -26.96
C GLU A 176 -6.53 -1.43 -25.46
N ASN A 177 -6.55 -2.41 -24.57
CA ASN A 177 -6.52 -2.26 -23.12
C ASN A 177 -7.69 -1.43 -22.53
N VAL A 178 -8.86 -1.43 -23.18
CA VAL A 178 -10.05 -0.73 -22.67
C VAL A 178 -10.92 -1.70 -21.89
N PRO A 179 -11.27 -1.41 -20.61
CA PRO A 179 -12.19 -2.23 -19.82
C PRO A 179 -13.57 -2.32 -20.49
N GLN A 180 -14.09 -3.54 -20.66
CA GLN A 180 -15.36 -3.80 -21.34
C GLN A 180 -16.48 -4.20 -20.37
N ARG A 181 -16.17 -5.06 -19.40
CA ARG A 181 -17.10 -5.50 -18.34
C ARG A 181 -16.34 -6.14 -17.19
N ILE A 182 -16.95 -6.14 -16.04
CA ILE A 182 -16.50 -6.95 -14.91
C ILE A 182 -17.03 -8.36 -15.12
N ASP A 183 -16.12 -9.34 -15.14
CA ASP A 183 -16.46 -10.75 -15.40
C ASP A 183 -16.75 -11.48 -14.08
N THR A 184 -15.83 -11.38 -13.11
CA THR A 184 -15.90 -12.14 -11.87
C THR A 184 -15.50 -11.30 -10.68
N ILE A 185 -16.23 -11.41 -9.57
CA ILE A 185 -15.88 -10.85 -8.27
C ILE A 185 -15.87 -11.98 -7.24
N VAL A 186 -14.72 -12.16 -6.57
CA VAL A 186 -14.57 -13.08 -5.44
C VAL A 186 -14.46 -12.26 -4.16
N VAL A 187 -15.22 -12.59 -3.13
CA VAL A 187 -15.08 -12.03 -1.78
C VAL A 187 -15.05 -13.17 -0.78
N SER A 188 -13.98 -13.24 0.00
CA SER A 188 -13.89 -14.11 1.15
C SER A 188 -13.81 -13.25 2.40
N THR A 189 -14.77 -13.36 3.30
CA THR A 189 -14.83 -12.58 4.55
C THR A 189 -14.99 -13.47 5.76
N GLN A 190 -14.17 -13.21 6.76
CA GLN A 190 -14.31 -13.81 8.08
C GLN A 190 -15.61 -13.30 8.75
N HIS A 191 -16.32 -14.18 9.46
CA HIS A 191 -17.60 -13.88 10.07
C HIS A 191 -17.82 -14.61 11.38
N ASP A 192 -18.73 -14.12 12.19
CA ASP A 192 -19.23 -14.86 13.36
C ASP A 192 -20.05 -16.08 12.91
N GLU A 193 -20.13 -17.09 13.76
CA GLU A 193 -21.02 -18.24 13.58
C GLU A 193 -22.41 -17.83 14.13
N PHE A 194 -23.23 -17.21 13.25
CA PHE A 194 -24.49 -16.55 13.65
C PHE A 194 -25.74 -17.40 13.36
N ASP A 195 -25.59 -18.55 12.71
CA ASP A 195 -26.66 -19.52 12.45
C ASP A 195 -26.12 -20.94 12.65
N ALA A 196 -26.98 -21.85 13.11
CA ALA A 196 -26.62 -23.26 13.27
C ALA A 196 -26.59 -24.03 11.92
N ASP A 197 -27.28 -23.49 10.89
CA ASP A 197 -27.29 -24.05 9.54
C ASP A 197 -26.29 -23.28 8.66
N ASP A 198 -25.19 -23.94 8.32
CA ASP A 198 -24.12 -23.37 7.48
C ASP A 198 -24.66 -22.89 6.12
N ALA A 199 -25.64 -23.59 5.53
CA ALA A 199 -26.19 -23.20 4.22
C ALA A 199 -27.02 -21.92 4.30
N VAL A 200 -27.81 -21.76 5.36
CA VAL A 200 -28.60 -20.54 5.64
C VAL A 200 -27.64 -19.37 5.88
N MET A 201 -26.61 -19.57 6.68
CA MET A 201 -25.60 -18.59 7.00
C MET A 201 -24.86 -18.12 5.74
N LEU A 202 -24.36 -19.03 4.90
CA LEU A 202 -23.65 -18.69 3.66
C LEU A 202 -24.55 -17.99 2.63
N ALA A 203 -25.82 -18.42 2.52
CA ALA A 203 -26.81 -17.75 1.66
C ALA A 203 -27.04 -16.30 2.10
N LYS A 204 -27.14 -16.06 3.42
CA LYS A 204 -27.25 -14.71 4.00
C LYS A 204 -26.03 -13.86 3.70
N ILE A 205 -24.81 -14.38 3.93
CA ILE A 205 -23.56 -13.67 3.63
C ILE A 205 -23.50 -13.29 2.14
N LYS A 206 -23.81 -14.24 1.25
CA LYS A 206 -23.83 -13.96 -0.20
C LYS A 206 -24.84 -12.89 -0.56
N SER A 207 -26.04 -12.94 -0.01
CA SER A 207 -27.07 -11.93 -0.23
C SER A 207 -26.60 -10.56 0.24
N ASP A 208 -26.07 -10.43 1.46
CA ASP A 208 -25.66 -9.15 2.05
C ASP A 208 -24.48 -8.51 1.28
N ILE A 209 -23.51 -9.33 0.85
CA ILE A 209 -22.42 -8.84 0.01
C ILE A 209 -22.96 -8.25 -1.31
N ILE A 210 -23.87 -8.96 -1.98
CA ILE A 210 -24.40 -8.51 -3.29
C ILE A 210 -25.35 -7.32 -3.12
N THR A 211 -26.22 -7.29 -2.08
CA THR A 211 -27.30 -6.31 -1.97
C THR A 211 -26.98 -5.13 -1.07
N ILE A 212 -25.98 -5.21 -0.20
CA ILE A 212 -25.58 -4.14 0.72
C ILE A 212 -24.19 -3.60 0.35
N LEU A 213 -23.17 -4.48 0.29
CA LEU A 213 -21.80 -4.04 0.03
C LEU A 213 -21.63 -3.52 -1.39
N MET A 214 -22.01 -4.31 -2.41
CA MET A 214 -21.73 -3.95 -3.81
C MET A 214 -22.36 -2.63 -4.25
N PRO A 215 -23.61 -2.27 -3.91
CA PRO A 215 -24.15 -0.95 -4.23
C PRO A 215 -23.33 0.21 -3.63
N LYS A 216 -22.81 0.07 -2.40
CA LYS A 216 -21.95 1.08 -1.76
C LYS A 216 -20.60 1.22 -2.49
N VAL A 217 -20.08 0.13 -3.00
CA VAL A 217 -18.83 0.13 -3.80
C VAL A 217 -19.06 0.78 -5.15
N ILE A 218 -20.12 0.37 -5.87
CA ILE A 218 -20.44 0.87 -7.22
C ILE A 218 -20.68 2.39 -7.20
N ALA A 219 -21.37 2.90 -6.17
CA ALA A 219 -21.66 4.33 -6.03
C ALA A 219 -20.40 5.22 -5.87
N GLN A 220 -19.23 4.64 -5.57
CA GLN A 220 -17.97 5.38 -5.44
C GLN A 220 -17.27 5.64 -6.79
N PHE A 221 -17.76 5.07 -7.87
CA PHE A 221 -17.15 5.19 -9.19
C PHE A 221 -17.93 6.13 -10.11
N PRO A 222 -17.27 6.74 -11.12
CA PRO A 222 -17.96 7.49 -12.16
C PRO A 222 -18.86 6.59 -13.02
N GLU A 223 -19.88 7.16 -13.66
CA GLU A 223 -20.88 6.43 -14.45
C GLU A 223 -20.29 5.44 -15.46
N LYS A 224 -19.19 5.81 -16.13
CA LYS A 224 -18.51 4.94 -17.10
C LYS A 224 -18.01 3.63 -16.49
N VAL A 225 -17.59 3.65 -15.22
CA VAL A 225 -17.14 2.46 -14.49
C VAL A 225 -18.33 1.72 -13.92
N GLN A 226 -19.36 2.44 -13.41
CA GLN A 226 -20.60 1.83 -12.93
C GLN A 226 -21.26 0.97 -14.03
N ALA A 227 -21.21 1.41 -15.29
CA ALA A 227 -21.76 0.67 -16.43
C ALA A 227 -21.08 -0.68 -16.70
N LEU A 228 -19.88 -0.92 -16.15
CA LEU A 228 -19.19 -2.22 -16.25
C LEU A 228 -19.77 -3.27 -15.29
N PHE A 229 -20.51 -2.85 -14.26
CA PHE A 229 -21.17 -3.72 -13.29
C PHE A 229 -22.53 -4.17 -13.84
N THR A 230 -22.52 -5.23 -14.63
CA THR A 230 -23.74 -5.79 -15.27
C THR A 230 -24.32 -6.94 -14.45
N ASP A 231 -25.51 -7.38 -14.82
CA ASP A 231 -26.18 -8.58 -14.26
C ASP A 231 -25.48 -9.90 -14.60
N LYS A 232 -24.43 -9.85 -15.46
CA LYS A 232 -23.66 -11.03 -15.91
C LYS A 232 -22.45 -11.33 -15.05
N ILE A 233 -22.22 -10.55 -13.97
CA ILE A 233 -21.08 -10.77 -13.07
C ILE A 233 -21.23 -12.11 -12.35
N THR A 234 -20.18 -12.92 -12.38
CA THR A 234 -20.07 -14.13 -11.56
C THR A 234 -19.58 -13.76 -10.16
N TYR A 235 -20.41 -14.00 -9.14
CA TYR A 235 -20.03 -13.77 -7.73
C TYR A 235 -19.66 -15.06 -7.03
N HIS A 236 -18.43 -15.14 -6.51
CA HIS A 236 -17.95 -16.19 -5.61
C HIS A 236 -17.78 -15.60 -4.21
N ILE A 237 -18.75 -15.85 -3.33
CA ILE A 237 -18.73 -15.34 -1.94
C ILE A 237 -18.51 -16.51 -1.01
N ASN A 238 -17.43 -16.46 -0.20
CA ASN A 238 -16.98 -17.55 0.68
C ASN A 238 -17.06 -18.94 -0.02
N PRO A 239 -16.41 -19.13 -1.19
CA PRO A 239 -16.64 -20.31 -2.02
C PRO A 239 -16.20 -21.63 -1.37
N THR A 240 -15.36 -21.58 -0.33
CA THR A 240 -14.91 -22.76 0.43
C THR A 240 -15.83 -23.14 1.56
N GLY A 241 -16.90 -22.35 1.82
CA GLY A 241 -17.78 -22.52 2.95
C GLY A 241 -17.58 -21.48 4.05
N LYS A 242 -17.93 -21.80 5.31
CA LYS A 242 -17.79 -20.87 6.43
C LYS A 242 -16.34 -20.49 6.68
N PHE A 243 -16.15 -19.23 7.08
CA PHE A 243 -14.85 -18.62 7.37
C PHE A 243 -14.88 -17.97 8.77
N VAL A 244 -14.98 -18.79 9.80
CA VAL A 244 -14.99 -18.36 11.21
C VAL A 244 -13.57 -18.25 11.76
N ILE A 245 -12.70 -19.23 11.44
CA ILE A 245 -11.28 -19.20 11.79
C ILE A 245 -10.54 -18.41 10.73
N GLY A 246 -9.98 -17.27 11.12
CA GLY A 246 -9.25 -16.37 10.24
C GLY A 246 -8.31 -15.46 11.03
N GLY A 247 -7.75 -14.47 10.34
CA GLY A 247 -6.71 -13.63 10.91
C GLY A 247 -5.46 -14.42 11.30
N PRO A 248 -4.61 -13.93 12.22
CA PRO A 248 -3.38 -14.61 12.63
C PRO A 248 -3.56 -16.01 13.22
N HIS A 249 -4.79 -16.37 13.64
CA HIS A 249 -5.09 -17.72 14.08
C HIS A 249 -5.30 -18.69 12.90
N GLY A 250 -5.83 -18.18 11.78
CA GLY A 250 -6.03 -18.99 10.58
C GLY A 250 -4.77 -19.17 9.75
N ASP A 251 -3.96 -18.10 9.62
CA ASP A 251 -2.70 -18.08 8.86
C ASP A 251 -1.75 -17.05 9.46
N SER A 252 -0.44 -17.34 9.42
CA SER A 252 0.57 -16.40 9.90
C SER A 252 0.78 -15.25 8.91
N GLY A 253 0.97 -14.03 9.44
CA GLY A 253 1.30 -12.84 8.67
C GLY A 253 2.74 -12.40 8.86
N LEU A 254 3.29 -11.79 7.83
CA LEU A 254 4.63 -11.23 7.83
C LEU A 254 4.68 -9.92 7.05
N THR A 255 5.45 -8.93 7.52
CA THR A 255 5.68 -7.67 6.81
C THR A 255 6.21 -7.93 5.41
N GLY A 256 5.64 -7.23 4.41
CA GLY A 256 6.10 -7.26 3.02
C GLY A 256 5.68 -8.48 2.21
N ARG A 257 4.64 -9.22 2.62
CA ARG A 257 4.09 -10.35 1.84
C ARG A 257 2.90 -10.01 0.96
N LYS A 258 2.51 -8.73 0.90
CA LYS A 258 1.40 -8.24 0.05
C LYS A 258 1.84 -7.11 -0.89
N ILE A 259 3.11 -7.17 -1.36
CA ILE A 259 3.75 -6.11 -2.14
C ILE A 259 3.04 -5.80 -3.47
N ILE A 260 2.37 -6.76 -4.07
CA ILE A 260 1.59 -6.56 -5.31
C ILE A 260 0.29 -5.83 -5.01
N VAL A 261 -0.38 -6.14 -3.88
CA VAL A 261 -1.54 -5.40 -3.37
C VAL A 261 -1.15 -3.97 -2.99
N ASP A 262 0.06 -3.78 -2.46
CA ASP A 262 0.59 -2.48 -2.04
C ASP A 262 0.89 -1.56 -3.24
N THR A 263 1.07 -2.10 -4.44
CA THR A 263 1.49 -1.37 -5.62
C THR A 263 0.44 -1.35 -6.72
N TYR A 264 0.55 -2.19 -7.74
CA TYR A 264 -0.25 -2.04 -8.98
C TYR A 264 -1.07 -3.29 -9.35
N GLY A 265 -1.23 -4.25 -8.43
CA GLY A 265 -2.09 -5.43 -8.63
C GLY A 265 -1.67 -6.33 -9.80
N GLY A 266 -0.39 -6.30 -10.19
CA GLY A 266 0.16 -7.10 -11.28
C GLY A 266 0.19 -6.42 -12.66
N LYS A 267 -0.40 -5.22 -12.82
CA LYS A 267 -0.29 -4.45 -14.09
C LYS A 267 1.10 -3.83 -14.26
N GLY A 268 1.63 -3.21 -13.22
CA GLY A 268 3.01 -2.71 -13.20
C GLY A 268 3.98 -3.74 -12.61
N ALA A 269 5.23 -3.71 -13.06
CA ALA A 269 6.31 -4.51 -12.49
C ALA A 269 6.60 -4.13 -11.02
N HIS A 270 7.27 -5.02 -10.29
CA HIS A 270 7.71 -4.80 -8.91
C HIS A 270 9.15 -5.30 -8.72
N GLY A 271 9.98 -4.53 -7.99
CA GLY A 271 11.39 -4.88 -7.76
C GLY A 271 11.62 -5.93 -6.67
N GLY A 272 10.58 -6.29 -5.91
CA GLY A 272 10.62 -7.32 -4.85
C GLY A 272 10.82 -6.78 -3.45
N GLY A 273 11.23 -5.51 -3.27
CA GLY A 273 11.44 -4.90 -1.96
C GLY A 273 10.13 -4.55 -1.24
N ALA A 274 9.99 -4.95 0.02
CA ALA A 274 8.90 -4.54 0.89
C ALA A 274 9.02 -3.05 1.26
N PHE A 275 7.89 -2.38 1.52
CA PHE A 275 7.85 -0.97 1.91
C PHE A 275 7.73 -0.79 3.43
N SER A 276 6.72 -1.44 4.05
CA SER A 276 6.39 -1.23 5.45
C SER A 276 7.56 -1.55 6.38
N GLY A 277 7.70 -0.77 7.44
CA GLY A 277 8.77 -0.88 8.43
C GLY A 277 10.11 -0.27 8.04
N LYS A 278 10.26 0.22 6.81
CA LYS A 278 11.50 0.83 6.29
C LYS A 278 11.43 2.35 6.32
N ASP A 279 12.43 3.01 6.93
CA ASP A 279 12.62 4.46 6.87
C ASP A 279 13.03 4.91 5.45
N PRO A 280 12.91 6.21 5.10
CA PRO A 280 13.11 6.69 3.74
C PRO A 280 14.53 6.57 3.18
N SER A 281 15.56 6.26 3.99
CA SER A 281 16.90 5.96 3.47
C SER A 281 16.95 4.63 2.69
N LYS A 282 15.95 3.79 2.84
CA LYS A 282 15.79 2.55 2.09
C LYS A 282 15.09 2.84 0.76
N VAL A 283 15.88 2.79 -0.31
CA VAL A 283 15.42 3.10 -1.67
C VAL A 283 14.29 2.18 -2.16
N ASP A 284 14.16 0.98 -1.64
CA ASP A 284 13.01 0.10 -1.90
C ASP A 284 11.68 0.83 -1.75
N ARG A 285 11.57 1.67 -0.73
CA ARG A 285 10.36 2.46 -0.45
C ARG A 285 10.42 3.84 -1.08
N SER A 286 11.43 4.63 -0.77
CA SER A 286 11.51 6.04 -1.18
C SER A 286 11.55 6.20 -2.69
N ALA A 287 12.35 5.40 -3.39
CA ALA A 287 12.45 5.47 -4.84
C ALA A 287 11.21 4.90 -5.54
N ALA A 288 10.55 3.86 -4.98
CA ALA A 288 9.26 3.40 -5.52
C ALA A 288 8.20 4.52 -5.50
N TYR A 289 8.16 5.31 -4.44
CA TYR A 289 7.29 6.48 -4.36
C TYR A 289 7.69 7.57 -5.36
N ALA A 290 9.01 7.82 -5.52
CA ALA A 290 9.50 8.83 -6.46
C ALA A 290 9.18 8.48 -7.91
N VAL A 291 9.36 7.22 -8.32
CA VAL A 291 9.01 6.81 -9.70
C VAL A 291 7.49 6.70 -9.93
N ARG A 292 6.69 6.43 -8.87
CA ARG A 292 5.22 6.59 -8.95
C ARG A 292 4.85 8.04 -9.20
N HIS A 293 5.46 9.00 -8.50
CA HIS A 293 5.24 10.43 -8.71
C HIS A 293 5.57 10.83 -10.15
N ALA A 294 6.69 10.37 -10.68
CA ALA A 294 7.07 10.62 -12.08
C ALA A 294 6.05 10.01 -13.06
N ALA A 295 5.75 8.72 -12.95
CA ALA A 295 4.82 8.04 -13.85
C ALA A 295 3.43 8.70 -13.86
N LYS A 296 2.90 9.04 -12.68
CA LYS A 296 1.60 9.71 -12.55
C LYS A 296 1.57 11.07 -13.22
N ASN A 297 2.59 11.90 -13.02
CA ASN A 297 2.71 13.23 -13.65
C ASN A 297 2.89 13.16 -15.17
N LEU A 298 3.61 12.16 -15.68
CA LEU A 298 3.76 11.94 -17.13
C LEU A 298 2.42 11.58 -17.78
N VAL A 299 1.66 10.63 -17.20
CA VAL A 299 0.34 10.26 -17.72
C VAL A 299 -0.64 11.42 -17.61
N ALA A 300 -0.65 12.14 -16.50
CA ALA A 300 -1.51 13.31 -16.28
C ALA A 300 -1.17 14.47 -17.23
N ALA A 301 0.10 14.65 -17.59
CA ALA A 301 0.52 15.64 -18.59
C ALA A 301 0.13 15.26 -20.02
N GLY A 302 -0.24 14.01 -20.28
CA GLY A 302 -0.66 13.52 -21.59
C GLY A 302 0.47 12.93 -22.43
N ILE A 303 1.58 12.52 -21.81
CA ILE A 303 2.73 11.91 -22.52
C ILE A 303 2.35 10.54 -23.09
N ALA A 304 1.58 9.75 -22.32
CA ALA A 304 1.04 8.46 -22.75
C ALA A 304 -0.24 8.16 -21.98
N ASP A 305 -0.97 7.10 -22.33
CA ASP A 305 -2.13 6.61 -21.58
C ASP A 305 -1.71 5.62 -20.47
N GLU A 306 -0.54 5.02 -20.62
CA GLU A 306 0.03 4.04 -19.69
C GLU A 306 1.56 4.20 -19.68
N ILE A 307 2.16 4.24 -18.49
CA ILE A 307 3.62 4.41 -18.33
C ILE A 307 4.15 3.57 -17.17
N LEU A 308 5.26 2.88 -17.41
CA LEU A 308 6.14 2.31 -16.41
C LEU A 308 7.44 3.10 -16.35
N VAL A 309 7.89 3.47 -15.16
CA VAL A 309 9.20 4.04 -14.89
C VAL A 309 9.97 3.12 -13.95
N GLN A 310 11.16 2.69 -14.36
CA GLN A 310 12.10 1.98 -13.49
C GLN A 310 13.25 2.90 -13.10
N VAL A 311 13.70 2.78 -11.85
CA VAL A 311 14.96 3.34 -11.37
C VAL A 311 15.77 2.23 -10.68
N SER A 312 17.09 2.27 -10.79
CA SER A 312 17.97 1.31 -10.12
C SER A 312 19.12 1.99 -9.40
N TYR A 313 19.60 1.34 -8.32
CA TYR A 313 20.69 1.85 -7.49
C TYR A 313 21.73 0.77 -7.21
N ALA A 314 22.96 1.23 -6.95
CA ALA A 314 24.00 0.45 -6.32
C ALA A 314 24.18 0.92 -4.87
N ILE A 315 24.40 0.01 -3.94
CA ILE A 315 24.58 0.32 -2.51
C ILE A 315 25.69 1.38 -2.32
N GLY A 316 25.41 2.41 -1.52
CA GLY A 316 26.34 3.48 -1.22
C GLY A 316 26.60 4.48 -2.36
N VAL A 317 25.99 4.33 -3.54
CA VAL A 317 26.11 5.28 -4.65
C VAL A 317 25.01 6.31 -4.56
N VAL A 318 25.35 7.60 -4.82
CA VAL A 318 24.41 8.71 -4.71
C VAL A 318 23.47 8.76 -5.91
N GLU A 319 24.05 8.65 -7.13
CA GLU A 319 23.28 8.70 -8.37
C GLU A 319 22.63 7.36 -8.68
N PRO A 320 21.40 7.35 -9.25
CA PRO A 320 20.83 6.11 -9.78
C PRO A 320 21.72 5.52 -10.89
N THR A 321 21.77 4.20 -10.98
CA THR A 321 22.56 3.50 -12.01
C THR A 321 21.85 3.50 -13.36
N SER A 322 20.51 3.56 -13.38
CA SER A 322 19.71 3.72 -14.62
C SER A 322 18.32 4.25 -14.33
N ILE A 323 17.74 4.91 -15.34
CA ILE A 323 16.30 5.21 -15.43
C ILE A 323 15.81 4.64 -16.77
N PHE A 324 14.71 3.90 -16.72
CA PHE A 324 14.08 3.30 -17.90
C PHE A 324 12.60 3.68 -17.91
N VAL A 325 12.05 3.91 -19.09
CA VAL A 325 10.63 4.20 -19.31
C VAL A 325 10.09 3.24 -20.37
N ASP A 326 8.86 2.79 -20.17
CA ASP A 326 8.07 2.04 -21.14
C ASP A 326 6.66 2.66 -21.21
N THR A 327 6.28 3.16 -22.38
CA THR A 327 4.94 3.71 -22.63
C THR A 327 3.95 2.65 -23.11
N TYR A 328 4.36 1.40 -23.19
CA TYR A 328 3.54 0.29 -23.73
C TYR A 328 2.97 0.58 -25.12
N GLY A 329 3.66 1.40 -25.92
CA GLY A 329 3.20 1.83 -27.24
C GLY A 329 2.04 2.83 -27.22
N THR A 330 1.69 3.39 -26.05
CA THR A 330 0.63 4.42 -25.91
C THR A 330 1.15 5.84 -25.92
N GLY A 331 2.43 6.05 -26.24
CA GLY A 331 3.09 7.36 -26.32
C GLY A 331 2.37 8.32 -27.26
N LYS A 332 2.20 9.58 -26.83
CA LYS A 332 1.50 10.65 -27.58
C LYS A 332 2.42 11.77 -28.00
N VAL A 333 3.71 11.66 -27.70
CA VAL A 333 4.77 12.58 -28.13
C VAL A 333 5.63 11.91 -29.18
N ASN A 334 6.23 12.70 -30.06
CA ASN A 334 7.11 12.18 -31.15
C ASN A 334 8.53 11.95 -30.59
N MET A 335 8.63 11.08 -29.58
CA MET A 335 9.88 10.71 -28.91
C MET A 335 9.86 9.21 -28.60
N SER A 336 11.02 8.60 -28.60
CA SER A 336 11.21 7.22 -28.12
C SER A 336 11.15 7.17 -26.60
N ASP A 337 10.89 6.00 -26.03
CA ASP A 337 10.88 5.78 -24.58
C ASP A 337 12.24 6.13 -23.94
N GLY A 338 13.36 5.93 -24.66
CA GLY A 338 14.69 6.34 -24.22
C GLY A 338 14.87 7.86 -24.15
N GLU A 339 14.31 8.62 -25.09
CA GLU A 339 14.32 10.08 -25.03
C GLU A 339 13.44 10.61 -23.90
N ILE A 340 12.28 9.97 -23.67
CA ILE A 340 11.41 10.26 -22.51
C ILE A 340 12.17 9.99 -21.20
N ALA A 341 12.90 8.87 -21.09
CA ALA A 341 13.68 8.53 -19.91
C ALA A 341 14.77 9.58 -19.59
N ASN A 342 15.43 10.16 -20.61
CA ASN A 342 16.41 11.23 -20.42
C ASN A 342 15.75 12.50 -19.83
N ILE A 343 14.59 12.90 -20.34
CA ILE A 343 13.84 14.04 -19.80
C ILE A 343 13.37 13.76 -18.35
N VAL A 344 12.94 12.54 -18.08
CA VAL A 344 12.58 12.12 -16.69
C VAL A 344 13.77 12.27 -15.75
N ALA A 345 14.97 11.86 -16.17
CA ALA A 345 16.20 12.00 -15.37
C ALA A 345 16.55 13.46 -15.08
N GLU A 346 16.29 14.37 -16.01
CA GLU A 346 16.51 15.81 -15.83
C GLU A 346 15.47 16.48 -14.92
N LEU A 347 14.20 16.06 -15.03
CA LEU A 347 13.09 16.68 -14.29
C LEU A 347 12.96 16.18 -12.85
N PHE A 348 13.25 14.89 -12.62
CA PHE A 348 13.04 14.23 -11.34
C PHE A 348 14.38 13.80 -10.76
N ASP A 349 14.93 14.61 -9.86
CA ASP A 349 16.14 14.21 -9.13
C ASP A 349 15.86 12.95 -8.31
N MET A 350 16.48 11.84 -8.71
CA MET A 350 16.28 10.51 -8.13
C MET A 350 17.37 10.15 -7.11
N ARG A 351 18.22 11.10 -6.69
CA ARG A 351 19.16 10.88 -5.59
C ARG A 351 18.38 10.66 -4.29
N PRO A 352 18.80 9.73 -3.39
CA PRO A 352 18.04 9.39 -2.19
C PRO A 352 17.66 10.62 -1.33
N PHE A 353 18.60 11.50 -1.04
CA PHE A 353 18.34 12.73 -0.29
C PHE A 353 17.30 13.63 -0.99
N ALA A 354 17.42 13.84 -2.30
CA ALA A 354 16.50 14.69 -3.05
C ALA A 354 15.06 14.13 -3.05
N ILE A 355 14.93 12.82 -3.06
CA ILE A 355 13.62 12.13 -2.93
C ILE A 355 13.03 12.38 -1.53
N GLU A 356 13.84 12.18 -0.47
CA GLU A 356 13.38 12.38 0.92
C GLU A 356 12.85 13.80 1.14
N GLU A 357 13.60 14.82 0.67
CA GLU A 357 13.22 16.23 0.80
C GLU A 357 11.98 16.58 -0.03
N ARG A 358 11.98 16.23 -1.33
CA ARG A 358 10.88 16.54 -2.26
C ARG A 358 9.55 15.93 -1.80
N LEU A 359 9.58 14.69 -1.36
CA LEU A 359 8.39 13.96 -0.91
C LEU A 359 8.14 14.06 0.59
N LYS A 360 8.96 14.82 1.36
CA LYS A 360 8.83 15.04 2.82
C LYS A 360 8.79 13.74 3.62
N LEU A 361 9.61 12.76 3.23
CA LEU A 361 9.53 11.39 3.75
C LEU A 361 10.05 11.22 5.19
N ARG A 362 10.75 12.21 5.77
CA ARG A 362 11.20 12.19 7.18
C ARG A 362 10.08 12.49 8.19
N ASN A 363 8.83 12.55 7.72
CA ASN A 363 7.66 12.74 8.56
C ASN A 363 6.97 11.39 8.88
N PRO A 364 6.22 11.31 10.00
CA PRO A 364 5.47 10.13 10.38
C PRO A 364 4.18 9.97 9.52
N ILE A 365 4.32 9.49 8.29
CA ILE A 365 3.28 9.43 7.25
C ILE A 365 2.97 8.00 6.79
N TYR A 366 3.49 6.99 7.48
CA TYR A 366 3.59 5.64 6.95
C TYR A 366 2.45 4.71 7.36
N LEU A 367 1.89 4.82 8.56
CA LEU A 367 0.79 3.96 9.02
C LEU A 367 -0.41 4.00 8.05
N GLU A 368 -0.72 5.16 7.49
CA GLU A 368 -1.84 5.36 6.57
C GLU A 368 -1.61 4.72 5.19
N THR A 369 -0.37 4.31 4.90
CA THR A 369 -0.04 3.59 3.65
C THR A 369 -0.26 2.08 3.77
N ALA A 370 -0.15 1.54 4.98
CA ALA A 370 0.02 0.11 5.25
C ALA A 370 -1.22 -0.77 4.98
N ALA A 371 -2.36 -0.20 4.58
CA ALA A 371 -3.55 -0.95 4.19
C ALA A 371 -4.18 -0.34 2.93
N TYR A 372 -4.77 -1.20 2.08
CA TYR A 372 -5.47 -0.78 0.84
C TYR A 372 -4.56 -0.05 -0.16
N GLY A 373 -3.32 -0.51 -0.31
CA GLY A 373 -2.33 0.02 -1.24
C GLY A 373 -1.60 1.27 -0.77
N HIS A 374 -0.38 1.46 -1.26
CA HIS A 374 0.44 2.65 -1.04
C HIS A 374 0.20 3.72 -2.10
N MET A 375 -0.37 3.35 -3.25
CA MET A 375 -0.57 4.19 -4.42
C MET A 375 -2.06 4.48 -4.66
N GLY A 376 -2.37 5.55 -5.40
CA GLY A 376 -3.73 5.91 -5.81
C GLY A 376 -4.57 6.60 -4.74
N LYS A 377 -3.98 7.02 -3.63
CA LYS A 377 -4.67 7.73 -2.55
C LYS A 377 -4.58 9.26 -2.74
N GLU A 378 -5.57 9.98 -2.24
CA GLU A 378 -5.60 11.45 -2.32
C GLU A 378 -4.59 12.07 -1.34
N PRO A 379 -3.70 12.98 -1.82
CA PRO A 379 -2.85 13.79 -0.96
C PRO A 379 -3.70 14.63 0.02
N LYS A 380 -3.33 14.61 1.29
CA LYS A 380 -4.04 15.39 2.32
C LYS A 380 -3.13 15.75 3.49
N THR A 381 -3.39 16.90 4.10
CA THR A 381 -2.74 17.32 5.34
C THR A 381 -3.59 16.90 6.54
N ILE A 382 -2.95 16.28 7.53
CA ILE A 382 -3.58 15.88 8.79
C ILE A 382 -2.68 16.22 9.98
N THR A 383 -3.29 16.36 11.16
CA THR A 383 -2.55 16.43 12.42
C THR A 383 -2.52 15.03 13.05
N LYS A 384 -1.32 14.55 13.35
CA LYS A 384 -1.09 13.28 14.08
C LYS A 384 -0.58 13.60 15.48
N VAL A 385 -1.07 12.85 16.46
CA VAL A 385 -0.66 12.98 17.86
C VAL A 385 0.09 11.72 18.24
N PHE A 386 1.30 11.91 18.81
CA PHE A 386 2.12 10.83 19.34
C PHE A 386 2.34 11.06 20.81
N GLU A 387 2.19 10.03 21.60
CA GLU A 387 2.38 10.05 23.06
C GLU A 387 3.40 8.98 23.46
N SER A 388 4.35 9.37 24.27
CA SER A 388 5.37 8.48 24.81
C SER A 388 5.56 8.76 26.29
N PRO A 389 5.59 7.72 27.15
CA PRO A 389 5.91 7.93 28.57
C PRO A 389 7.32 8.46 28.78
N TYR A 390 8.18 8.40 27.77
CA TYR A 390 9.59 8.83 27.84
C TYR A 390 9.83 10.19 27.20
N ASN A 391 9.10 10.50 26.10
CA ASN A 391 9.33 11.70 25.28
C ASN A 391 8.19 12.73 25.39
N GLY A 392 7.13 12.40 26.16
CA GLY A 392 5.95 13.25 26.28
C GLY A 392 5.03 13.17 25.07
N ARG A 393 4.26 14.24 24.82
CA ARG A 393 3.28 14.35 23.73
C ARG A 393 3.79 15.32 22.67
N VAL A 394 3.69 14.91 21.40
CA VAL A 394 3.99 15.74 20.23
C VAL A 394 2.84 15.71 19.24
N GLU A 395 2.50 16.87 18.67
CA GLU A 395 1.57 17.01 17.55
C GLU A 395 2.38 17.37 16.30
N LYS A 396 2.12 16.65 15.22
CA LYS A 396 2.76 16.83 13.92
C LYS A 396 1.69 17.09 12.86
N GLU A 397 1.73 18.23 12.21
CA GLU A 397 1.01 18.44 10.96
C GLU A 397 1.83 17.82 9.85
N VAL A 398 1.27 16.85 9.14
CA VAL A 398 1.95 16.08 8.11
C VAL A 398 1.11 16.01 6.84
N GLU A 399 1.78 15.96 5.70
CA GLU A 399 1.18 15.77 4.39
C GLU A 399 1.33 14.32 3.95
N LEU A 400 0.20 13.61 3.83
CA LEU A 400 0.14 12.22 3.41
C LEU A 400 0.16 12.11 1.88
N PHE A 401 0.70 10.99 1.37
CA PHE A 401 0.68 10.60 -0.04
C PHE A 401 1.26 11.66 -0.99
N THR A 402 2.36 12.30 -0.59
CA THR A 402 3.01 13.38 -1.36
C THR A 402 3.41 12.96 -2.77
N TRP A 403 3.70 11.66 -2.98
CA TRP A 403 4.00 11.08 -4.29
C TRP A 403 2.78 10.93 -5.22
N GLU A 404 1.60 11.20 -4.74
CA GLU A 404 0.37 11.21 -5.54
C GLU A 404 -0.01 12.61 -6.06
N LYS A 405 0.78 13.65 -5.75
CA LYS A 405 0.56 14.99 -6.27
C LYS A 405 0.78 15.08 -7.78
N LEU A 406 0.06 16.03 -8.40
CA LEU A 406 0.19 16.38 -9.82
C LEU A 406 0.93 17.72 -9.99
N ASP A 407 1.82 18.06 -9.08
CA ASP A 407 2.55 19.32 -8.99
C ASP A 407 3.62 19.47 -10.08
N MET A 408 4.08 18.38 -10.69
CA MET A 408 5.05 18.39 -11.77
C MET A 408 4.43 18.45 -13.17
N VAL A 409 3.11 18.35 -13.32
CA VAL A 409 2.42 18.40 -14.63
C VAL A 409 2.81 19.63 -15.46
N PRO A 410 2.86 20.87 -14.91
CA PRO A 410 3.28 22.03 -15.71
C PRO A 410 4.72 21.94 -16.20
N ALA A 411 5.66 21.49 -15.35
CA ALA A 411 7.07 21.32 -15.73
C ALA A 411 7.24 20.20 -16.78
N VAL A 412 6.51 19.09 -16.63
CA VAL A 412 6.48 18.01 -17.63
C VAL A 412 5.99 18.54 -18.97
N LYS A 413 4.83 19.23 -19.01
CA LYS A 413 4.32 19.81 -20.26
C LYS A 413 5.34 20.74 -20.94
N GLN A 414 5.97 21.61 -20.16
CA GLN A 414 7.00 22.52 -20.69
C GLN A 414 8.18 21.76 -21.30
N ALA A 415 8.69 20.74 -20.62
CA ALA A 415 9.84 19.96 -21.08
C ALA A 415 9.54 19.15 -22.36
N PHE A 416 8.29 18.73 -22.54
CA PHE A 416 7.83 18.01 -23.74
C PHE A 416 7.24 18.91 -24.81
N GLY A 417 7.19 20.24 -24.63
CA GLY A 417 6.66 21.19 -25.60
C GLY A 417 5.14 21.12 -25.80
N LEU A 418 4.38 20.79 -24.74
CA LEU A 418 2.92 20.67 -24.73
C LEU A 418 2.20 21.87 -24.11
#